data_96529b1a1382797385012f35d7415929
#
_entry.id   96529b1a1382797385012f35d7415929
#
_cell.length_a   1.000
_cell.length_b   1.000
_cell.length_c   1.000
_cell.angle_alpha   90.00
_cell.angle_beta   90.00
_cell.angle_gamma   90.00
#
_symmetry.space_group_name_H-M   'P 1'
#
loop_
_entity.id
_entity.type
_entity.pdbx_description
1 polymer ?
#
loop_
_entity_poly.entity_id
_entity_poly.type
_entity_poly.pdbx_seq_one_letter_code
_entity_poly.pdbx_strand_id
1 'polypeptide(L)'
;MDVREFYGGDLQGVLDKMDYLQDLGVEVIYFNPLFVSPSNHKYDIQDYDYIDPHIGKIVSDEGDLLPDGQRENRFASRYIDRVTNKANLEASNELFAQVVAEAHRRDMRVILDGVFNHCGSFNKWMDRERIYENAEGYDKGAYVGWWGHDTLPKLNYEGSQELMDYVLHVAKKWVSPPYNVDGWRLDVAADLGHSQEFNHHFWQEFRKAVK
;
A
#
# COMPACT_ATOMS: atom_id res chain seq x y z
N MET A 1 10.59 17.41 -9.30
CA MET A 1 9.59 16.96 -8.30
C MET A 1 10.19 15.74 -7.63
N ASP A 2 10.42 15.81 -6.33
CA ASP A 2 10.98 14.67 -5.58
C ASP A 2 9.85 13.66 -5.32
N VAL A 3 10.09 12.38 -5.57
CA VAL A 3 9.11 11.31 -5.34
C VAL A 3 8.77 11.09 -3.86
N ARG A 4 9.54 11.68 -2.96
CA ARG A 4 9.35 11.62 -1.50
C ARG A 4 8.71 12.88 -0.91
N GLU A 5 8.32 13.84 -1.74
CA GLU A 5 7.61 15.04 -1.29
C GLU A 5 6.10 14.83 -1.43
N PHE A 6 5.38 15.17 -0.35
CA PHE A 6 3.91 15.12 -0.28
C PHE A 6 3.39 16.56 -0.27
N TYR A 7 2.51 16.89 -1.21
CA TYR A 7 2.06 18.28 -1.46
C TYR A 7 0.69 18.59 -0.85
N GLY A 8 0.22 17.76 0.04
CA GLY A 8 -1.10 17.89 0.65
C GLY A 8 -2.16 17.08 -0.08
N GLY A 9 -3.33 17.04 0.51
CA GLY A 9 -4.40 16.13 0.14
C GLY A 9 -4.29 14.81 0.90
N ASP A 10 -5.36 14.46 1.58
CA ASP A 10 -5.47 13.26 2.40
C ASP A 10 -6.89 12.69 2.35
N LEU A 11 -7.12 11.59 3.04
CA LEU A 11 -8.43 10.97 3.10
C LEU A 11 -9.47 11.82 3.83
N GLN A 12 -9.06 12.71 4.75
CA GLN A 12 -9.97 13.67 5.35
C GLN A 12 -10.46 14.67 4.31
N GLY A 13 -9.55 15.18 3.45
CA GLY A 13 -9.91 16.08 2.35
C GLY A 13 -10.86 15.42 1.35
N VAL A 14 -10.74 14.09 1.13
CA VAL A 14 -11.72 13.33 0.32
C VAL A 14 -13.09 13.33 0.99
N LEU A 15 -13.16 13.06 2.31
CA LEU A 15 -14.42 13.14 3.07
C LEU A 15 -15.05 14.52 2.96
N ASP A 16 -14.28 15.58 3.14
CA ASP A 16 -14.74 16.97 3.09
C ASP A 16 -15.29 17.36 1.70
N LYS A 17 -14.92 16.60 0.66
CA LYS A 17 -15.34 16.83 -0.73
C LYS A 17 -16.37 15.82 -1.26
N MET A 18 -16.88 14.93 -0.43
CA MET A 18 -17.82 13.88 -0.87
C MET A 18 -19.10 14.48 -1.50
N ASP A 19 -19.67 15.54 -0.91
CA ASP A 19 -20.86 16.17 -1.46
C ASP A 19 -20.56 16.85 -2.82
N TYR A 20 -19.41 17.49 -2.96
CA TYR A 20 -18.95 18.04 -4.24
C TYR A 20 -18.78 16.95 -5.31
N LEU A 21 -18.21 15.80 -4.96
CA LEU A 21 -18.05 14.67 -5.89
C LEU A 21 -19.43 14.12 -6.32
N GLN A 22 -20.37 14.02 -5.39
CA GLN A 22 -21.72 13.59 -5.69
C GLN A 22 -22.44 14.59 -6.62
N ASP A 23 -22.35 15.88 -6.34
CA ASP A 23 -22.94 16.94 -7.18
C ASP A 23 -22.33 16.98 -8.59
N LEU A 24 -21.06 16.60 -8.72
CA LEU A 24 -20.37 16.46 -10.01
C LEU A 24 -20.82 15.21 -10.78
N GLY A 25 -21.54 14.30 -10.17
CA GLY A 25 -22.01 13.05 -10.78
C GLY A 25 -20.97 11.94 -10.78
N VAL A 26 -20.04 11.95 -9.83
CA VAL A 26 -19.06 10.86 -9.67
C VAL A 26 -19.77 9.60 -9.16
N GLU A 27 -19.62 8.51 -9.89
CA GLU A 27 -20.19 7.19 -9.52
C GLU A 27 -19.13 6.25 -8.94
N VAL A 28 -17.85 6.49 -9.23
CA VAL A 28 -16.73 5.64 -8.79
C VAL A 28 -15.55 6.50 -8.39
N ILE A 29 -15.00 6.23 -7.20
CA ILE A 29 -13.72 6.79 -6.76
C ILE A 29 -12.66 5.71 -6.93
N TYR A 30 -11.71 5.93 -7.82
CA TYR A 30 -10.52 5.11 -7.95
C TYR A 30 -9.35 5.80 -7.27
N PHE A 31 -8.74 5.09 -6.32
CA PHE A 31 -7.53 5.56 -5.66
C PHE A 31 -6.28 4.93 -6.26
N ASN A 32 -5.26 5.75 -6.54
CA ASN A 32 -3.89 5.26 -6.64
C ASN A 32 -3.52 4.50 -5.36
N PRO A 33 -2.41 3.72 -5.32
CA PRO A 33 -2.09 2.95 -4.13
C PRO A 33 -2.14 3.79 -2.85
N LEU A 34 -2.86 3.30 -1.83
CA LEU A 34 -3.05 3.98 -0.54
C LEU A 34 -2.23 3.34 0.58
N PHE A 35 -1.64 2.18 0.35
CA PHE A 35 -0.90 1.44 1.36
C PHE A 35 0.38 2.15 1.78
N VAL A 36 0.88 1.80 2.97
CA VAL A 36 2.14 2.38 3.46
C VAL A 36 3.24 2.24 2.42
N SER A 37 3.84 3.36 2.04
CA SER A 37 4.95 3.42 1.10
C SER A 37 5.74 4.72 1.24
N PRO A 38 7.06 4.72 0.97
CA PRO A 38 7.91 5.89 1.18
C PRO A 38 7.77 6.96 0.09
N SER A 39 7.21 6.63 -1.06
CA SER A 39 7.06 7.58 -2.18
C SER A 39 5.66 8.20 -2.26
N ASN A 40 5.55 9.32 -2.97
CA ASN A 40 4.27 9.99 -3.22
C ASN A 40 3.42 9.27 -4.28
N HIS A 41 4.03 8.50 -5.20
CA HIS A 41 3.31 7.68 -6.16
C HIS A 41 2.78 6.37 -5.57
N LYS A 42 3.37 5.88 -4.49
CA LYS A 42 2.95 4.75 -3.66
C LYS A 42 2.92 3.36 -4.31
N TYR A 43 3.60 3.18 -5.45
CA TYR A 43 3.74 1.86 -6.09
C TYR A 43 4.84 0.99 -5.46
N ASP A 44 5.64 1.52 -4.55
CA ASP A 44 6.68 0.85 -3.77
C ASP A 44 6.16 0.46 -2.38
N ILE A 45 5.19 -0.47 -2.35
CA ILE A 45 4.46 -0.84 -1.15
C ILE A 45 5.40 -1.34 -0.04
N GLN A 46 5.30 -0.72 1.13
CA GLN A 46 6.00 -1.07 2.34
C GLN A 46 5.21 -2.05 3.21
N ASP A 47 3.91 -1.81 3.37
CA ASP A 47 3.00 -2.68 4.12
C ASP A 47 1.60 -2.69 3.49
N TYR A 48 1.13 -3.87 3.09
CA TYR A 48 -0.19 -4.05 2.47
C TYR A 48 -1.36 -4.12 3.47
N ASP A 49 -1.06 -4.21 4.76
CA ASP A 49 -2.09 -4.36 5.78
C ASP A 49 -2.66 -3.03 6.25
N TYR A 50 -2.01 -1.92 5.91
CA TYR A 50 -2.38 -0.61 6.43
C TYR A 50 -2.36 0.48 5.37
N ILE A 51 -3.31 1.39 5.50
CA ILE A 51 -3.32 2.67 4.79
C ILE A 51 -2.18 3.54 5.32
N ASP A 52 -1.49 4.22 4.43
CA ASP A 52 -0.36 5.07 4.78
C ASP A 52 -0.81 6.25 5.67
N PRO A 53 -0.24 6.41 6.87
CA PRO A 53 -0.61 7.50 7.78
C PRO A 53 -0.40 8.91 7.20
N HIS A 54 0.50 9.08 6.22
CA HIS A 54 0.71 10.38 5.58
C HIS A 54 -0.48 10.86 4.74
N ILE A 55 -1.33 9.93 4.28
CA ILE A 55 -2.59 10.23 3.60
C ILE A 55 -3.80 9.83 4.44
N GLY A 56 -3.58 9.05 5.49
CA GLY A 56 -4.56 8.62 6.47
C GLY A 56 -4.60 9.57 7.66
N LYS A 57 -4.23 9.05 8.83
CA LYS A 57 -4.26 9.81 10.09
C LYS A 57 -3.01 9.53 10.93
N ILE A 58 -2.26 10.58 11.24
CA ILE A 58 -1.14 10.55 12.19
C ILE A 58 -1.68 10.98 13.56
N VAL A 59 -1.60 10.08 14.54
CA VAL A 59 -1.99 10.34 15.95
C VAL A 59 -0.77 10.37 16.88
N SER A 60 0.35 9.78 16.46
CA SER A 60 1.68 9.89 17.08
C SER A 60 2.65 10.38 16.00
N ASP A 61 3.46 11.38 16.35
CA ASP A 61 4.46 12.00 15.45
C ASP A 61 5.75 12.26 16.24
N GLU A 62 6.22 11.21 16.89
CA GLU A 62 7.40 11.27 17.74
C GLU A 62 8.70 11.06 16.96
N GLY A 63 9.81 11.40 17.61
CA GLY A 63 11.13 11.24 17.02
C GLY A 63 11.60 12.42 16.18
N ASP A 64 12.72 12.24 15.52
CA ASP A 64 13.43 13.28 14.80
C ASP A 64 13.42 13.06 13.28
N LEU A 65 13.55 14.17 12.56
CA LEU A 65 13.87 14.13 11.14
C LEU A 65 15.27 13.53 10.96
N LEU A 66 15.52 13.01 9.76
CA LEU A 66 16.84 12.49 9.44
C LEU A 66 17.87 13.62 9.61
N PRO A 67 18.92 13.42 10.44
CA PRO A 67 19.93 14.45 10.69
C PRO A 67 20.65 14.86 9.40
N ASP A 68 21.07 16.12 9.34
CA ASP A 68 21.85 16.62 8.20
C ASP A 68 23.10 15.77 7.95
N GLY A 69 23.30 15.38 6.70
CA GLY A 69 24.41 14.53 6.28
C GLY A 69 24.21 13.03 6.52
N GLN A 70 23.19 12.63 7.27
CA GLN A 70 22.81 11.22 7.43
C GLN A 70 22.04 10.75 6.19
N ARG A 71 22.36 9.52 5.72
CA ARG A 71 21.72 8.93 4.53
C ARG A 71 21.03 7.60 4.79
N GLU A 72 21.14 7.07 6.00
CA GLU A 72 20.55 5.79 6.35
C GLU A 72 19.15 6.01 6.95
N ASN A 73 18.13 5.47 6.31
CA ASN A 73 16.72 5.67 6.67
C ASN A 73 16.36 5.12 8.06
N ARG A 74 17.13 4.16 8.59
CA ARG A 74 16.98 3.65 9.97
C ARG A 74 17.12 4.72 11.05
N PHE A 75 17.72 5.88 10.74
CA PHE A 75 17.85 7.00 11.67
C PHE A 75 16.75 8.05 11.53
N ALA A 76 15.81 7.87 10.61
CA ALA A 76 14.65 8.74 10.44
C ALA A 76 13.53 8.33 11.43
N SER A 77 13.77 8.51 12.73
CA SER A 77 12.89 7.97 13.78
C SER A 77 11.46 8.49 13.70
N ARG A 78 11.25 9.74 13.27
CA ARG A 78 9.90 10.28 13.05
C ARG A 78 9.18 9.58 11.89
N TYR A 79 9.86 9.33 10.78
CA TYR A 79 9.26 8.56 9.69
C TYR A 79 8.90 7.15 10.15
N ILE A 80 9.81 6.51 10.90
CA ILE A 80 9.60 5.17 11.45
C ILE A 80 8.38 5.16 12.37
N ASP A 81 8.27 6.11 13.32
CA ASP A 81 7.10 6.21 14.19
C ASP A 81 5.81 6.36 13.36
N ARG A 82 5.80 7.24 12.37
CA ARG A 82 4.61 7.43 11.52
C ARG A 82 4.13 6.16 10.85
N VAL A 83 5.04 5.34 10.30
CA VAL A 83 4.70 4.18 9.43
C VAL A 83 4.75 2.83 10.14
N THR A 84 5.17 2.76 11.41
CA THR A 84 5.22 1.52 12.19
C THR A 84 4.41 1.59 13.48
N ASN A 85 4.10 2.79 13.96
CA ASN A 85 3.28 2.95 15.16
C ASN A 85 1.86 2.44 14.92
N LYS A 86 1.47 1.43 15.69
CA LYS A 86 0.17 0.76 15.54
C LYS A 86 -1.01 1.71 15.64
N ALA A 87 -0.94 2.72 16.50
CA ALA A 87 -2.00 3.72 16.63
C ALA A 87 -2.21 4.52 15.34
N ASN A 88 -1.12 4.91 14.65
CA ASN A 88 -1.20 5.59 13.36
C ASN A 88 -1.80 4.68 12.29
N LEU A 89 -1.34 3.43 12.23
CA LEU A 89 -1.77 2.45 11.25
C LEU A 89 -3.25 2.11 11.40
N GLU A 90 -3.71 1.85 12.63
CA GLU A 90 -5.11 1.56 12.92
C GLU A 90 -6.02 2.78 12.67
N ALA A 91 -5.62 3.98 13.12
CA ALA A 91 -6.39 5.20 12.88
C ALA A 91 -6.52 5.51 11.37
N SER A 92 -5.51 5.19 10.57
CA SER A 92 -5.55 5.35 9.11
C SER A 92 -6.50 4.36 8.46
N ASN A 93 -6.50 3.11 8.89
CA ASN A 93 -7.44 2.10 8.41
C ASN A 93 -8.89 2.45 8.78
N GLU A 94 -9.12 2.95 10.00
CA GLU A 94 -10.45 3.41 10.44
C GLU A 94 -10.95 4.59 9.60
N LEU A 95 -10.10 5.58 9.34
CA LEU A 95 -10.44 6.71 8.48
C LEU A 95 -10.79 6.25 7.06
N PHE A 96 -10.04 5.31 6.50
CA PHE A 96 -10.35 4.75 5.18
C PHE A 96 -11.69 4.00 5.17
N ALA A 97 -12.00 3.22 6.21
CA ALA A 97 -13.31 2.57 6.33
C ALA A 97 -14.45 3.60 6.35
N GLN A 98 -14.26 4.76 7.00
CA GLN A 98 -15.21 5.87 6.97
C GLN A 98 -15.36 6.46 5.56
N VAL A 99 -14.26 6.65 4.82
CA VAL A 99 -14.29 7.13 3.43
C VAL A 99 -15.14 6.20 2.56
N VAL A 100 -14.92 4.89 2.66
CA VAL A 100 -15.71 3.92 1.88
C VAL A 100 -17.19 3.95 2.28
N ALA A 101 -17.49 3.97 3.59
CA ALA A 101 -18.86 4.04 4.07
C ALA A 101 -19.59 5.33 3.59
N GLU A 102 -18.90 6.48 3.61
CA GLU A 102 -19.47 7.75 3.13
C GLU A 102 -19.64 7.77 1.60
N ALA A 103 -18.77 7.13 0.83
CA ALA A 103 -18.95 6.93 -0.60
C ALA A 103 -20.19 6.07 -0.88
N HIS A 104 -20.32 4.93 -0.21
CA HIS A 104 -21.47 4.03 -0.36
C HIS A 104 -22.79 4.69 0.04
N ARG A 105 -22.80 5.52 1.09
CA ARG A 105 -24.00 6.29 1.48
C ARG A 105 -24.50 7.24 0.38
N ARG A 106 -23.63 7.58 -0.57
CA ARG A 106 -23.93 8.43 -1.74
C ARG A 106 -24.01 7.64 -3.06
N ASP A 107 -24.17 6.32 -2.99
CA ASP A 107 -24.21 5.41 -4.14
C ASP A 107 -22.93 5.45 -5.01
N MET A 108 -21.81 5.94 -4.45
CA MET A 108 -20.51 5.88 -5.10
C MET A 108 -19.76 4.61 -4.72
N ARG A 109 -19.08 4.00 -5.70
CA ARG A 109 -18.21 2.85 -5.50
C ARG A 109 -16.77 3.28 -5.26
N VAL A 110 -16.00 2.41 -4.59
CA VAL A 110 -14.58 2.64 -4.31
C VAL A 110 -13.74 1.50 -4.89
N ILE A 111 -12.70 1.84 -5.65
CA ILE A 111 -11.74 0.91 -6.22
C ILE A 111 -10.35 1.23 -5.70
N LEU A 112 -9.63 0.21 -5.23
CA LEU A 112 -8.23 0.30 -4.82
C LEU A 112 -7.29 -0.16 -5.93
N ASP A 113 -6.07 0.38 -5.91
CA ASP A 113 -4.97 -0.08 -6.75
C ASP A 113 -4.20 -1.21 -6.05
N GLY A 114 -4.19 -2.37 -6.68
CA GLY A 114 -3.50 -3.57 -6.21
C GLY A 114 -2.15 -3.74 -6.89
N VAL A 115 -1.07 -3.43 -6.17
CA VAL A 115 0.31 -3.58 -6.63
C VAL A 115 0.86 -4.91 -6.13
N PHE A 116 0.56 -6.00 -6.83
CA PHE A 116 0.88 -7.36 -6.40
C PHE A 116 2.02 -8.02 -7.18
N ASN A 117 2.51 -7.40 -8.25
CA ASN A 117 3.67 -7.92 -8.99
C ASN A 117 5.00 -7.70 -8.24
N HIS A 118 5.11 -6.61 -7.51
CA HIS A 118 6.30 -6.19 -6.78
C HIS A 118 5.91 -5.48 -5.49
N CYS A 119 6.87 -5.33 -4.58
CA CYS A 119 6.76 -4.47 -3.40
C CYS A 119 7.80 -3.33 -3.47
N GLY A 120 7.94 -2.56 -2.41
CA GLY A 120 9.01 -1.59 -2.25
C GLY A 120 10.23 -2.15 -1.52
N SER A 121 11.40 -1.53 -1.68
CA SER A 121 12.61 -1.89 -0.91
C SER A 121 12.48 -1.59 0.59
N PHE A 122 11.53 -0.74 0.98
CA PHE A 122 11.15 -0.47 2.37
C PHE A 122 10.18 -1.53 2.95
N ASN A 123 9.68 -2.44 2.11
CA ASN A 123 8.69 -3.43 2.53
C ASN A 123 9.18 -4.23 3.74
N LYS A 124 8.26 -4.52 4.67
CA LYS A 124 8.55 -5.21 5.93
C LYS A 124 9.19 -6.59 5.78
N TRP A 125 9.01 -7.28 4.64
CA TRP A 125 9.67 -8.55 4.36
C TRP A 125 11.10 -8.36 3.86
N MET A 126 11.30 -7.31 3.06
CA MET A 126 12.61 -6.97 2.49
C MET A 126 13.47 -6.22 3.50
N ASP A 127 12.88 -5.26 4.18
CA ASP A 127 13.47 -4.31 5.15
C ASP A 127 14.91 -3.88 4.80
N ARG A 128 15.16 -3.66 3.53
CA ARG A 128 16.46 -3.21 3.03
C ARG A 128 16.92 -1.94 3.71
N GLU A 129 15.97 -1.07 4.06
CA GLU A 129 16.23 0.21 4.68
C GLU A 129 16.29 0.14 6.22
N ARG A 130 16.12 -1.07 6.79
CA ARG A 130 16.24 -1.36 8.23
C ARG A 130 15.33 -0.48 9.09
N ILE A 131 14.07 -0.42 8.72
CA ILE A 131 13.02 0.34 9.40
C ILE A 131 12.32 -0.51 10.46
N TYR A 132 12.28 -1.83 10.26
CA TYR A 132 11.65 -2.79 11.16
C TYR A 132 12.67 -3.46 12.06
N GLU A 133 12.42 -3.51 13.37
CA GLU A 133 13.40 -3.93 14.38
C GLU A 133 13.91 -5.37 14.26
N ASN A 134 13.13 -6.28 13.66
CA ASN A 134 13.41 -7.70 13.64
C ASN A 134 13.72 -8.25 12.24
N ALA A 135 13.81 -7.40 11.24
CA ALA A 135 14.04 -7.85 9.90
C ALA A 135 15.56 -7.98 9.61
N GLU A 136 15.95 -9.12 9.08
CA GLU A 136 17.22 -9.26 8.38
C GLU A 136 17.05 -8.59 7.02
N GLY A 137 17.45 -7.33 6.91
CA GLY A 137 17.32 -6.58 5.66
C GLY A 137 18.00 -7.28 4.50
N TYR A 138 17.37 -7.30 3.35
CA TYR A 138 17.92 -7.88 2.13
C TYR A 138 18.74 -6.84 1.37
N ASP A 139 20.03 -7.13 1.17
CA ASP A 139 20.91 -6.29 0.39
C ASP A 139 20.53 -6.30 -1.11
N LYS A 140 20.91 -5.22 -1.79
CA LYS A 140 20.82 -5.15 -3.24
C LYS A 140 21.55 -6.34 -3.87
N GLY A 141 20.86 -7.09 -4.74
CA GLY A 141 21.38 -8.32 -5.36
C GLY A 141 20.88 -9.61 -4.73
N ALA A 142 20.25 -9.56 -3.54
CA ALA A 142 19.58 -10.72 -2.94
C ALA A 142 18.17 -10.96 -3.54
N TYR A 143 17.70 -10.08 -4.41
CA TYR A 143 16.40 -10.16 -5.07
C TYR A 143 16.48 -9.60 -6.49
N VAL A 144 15.47 -9.89 -7.29
CA VAL A 144 15.31 -9.35 -8.65
C VAL A 144 14.36 -8.15 -8.59
N GLY A 145 14.85 -6.99 -9.05
CA GLY A 145 14.00 -5.82 -9.24
C GLY A 145 13.14 -5.95 -10.50
N TRP A 146 11.88 -5.53 -10.42
CA TRP A 146 11.01 -5.47 -11.59
C TRP A 146 11.60 -4.53 -12.64
N TRP A 147 11.81 -5.04 -13.86
CA TRP A 147 12.50 -4.35 -14.97
C TRP A 147 13.86 -3.75 -14.59
N GLY A 148 14.56 -4.35 -13.63
CA GLY A 148 15.85 -3.87 -13.14
C GLY A 148 15.80 -2.74 -12.12
N HIS A 149 14.60 -2.31 -11.70
CA HIS A 149 14.43 -1.33 -10.64
C HIS A 149 14.63 -1.97 -9.25
N ASP A 150 15.76 -1.71 -8.64
CA ASP A 150 16.13 -2.29 -7.34
C ASP A 150 15.32 -1.71 -6.14
N THR A 151 14.55 -0.65 -6.37
CA THR A 151 13.56 -0.12 -5.41
C THR A 151 12.21 -0.81 -5.49
N LEU A 152 12.00 -1.69 -6.49
CA LEU A 152 10.78 -2.43 -6.76
C LEU A 152 11.05 -3.94 -6.82
N PRO A 153 11.34 -4.60 -5.68
CA PRO A 153 11.57 -6.05 -5.63
C PRO A 153 10.38 -6.83 -6.18
N LYS A 154 10.62 -7.69 -7.17
CA LYS A 154 9.60 -8.56 -7.74
C LYS A 154 9.26 -9.67 -6.76
N LEU A 155 7.96 -9.89 -6.51
CA LEU A 155 7.49 -10.93 -5.61
C LEU A 155 7.58 -12.31 -6.26
N ASN A 156 8.21 -13.27 -5.56
CA ASN A 156 8.46 -14.63 -6.04
C ASN A 156 7.41 -15.61 -5.48
N TYR A 157 6.23 -15.59 -6.06
CA TYR A 157 5.12 -16.46 -5.65
C TYR A 157 5.37 -17.94 -5.92
N GLU A 158 6.06 -18.28 -7.02
CA GLU A 158 6.40 -19.68 -7.34
C GLU A 158 7.39 -20.27 -6.31
N GLY A 159 8.12 -19.40 -5.60
CA GLY A 159 9.04 -19.81 -4.53
C GLY A 159 8.40 -19.86 -3.14
N SER A 160 7.16 -19.36 -2.97
CA SER A 160 6.54 -19.26 -1.64
C SER A 160 5.03 -19.30 -1.69
N GLN A 161 4.45 -20.41 -1.31
CA GLN A 161 2.99 -20.53 -1.12
C GLN A 161 2.48 -19.61 -0.02
N GLU A 162 3.26 -19.42 1.04
CA GLU A 162 2.93 -18.50 2.15
C GLU A 162 2.76 -17.05 1.66
N LEU A 163 3.63 -16.61 0.75
CA LEU A 163 3.50 -15.30 0.13
C LEU A 163 2.20 -15.19 -0.68
N MET A 164 1.88 -16.21 -1.47
CA MET A 164 0.65 -16.24 -2.25
C MET A 164 -0.58 -16.17 -1.33
N ASP A 165 -0.63 -17.00 -0.29
CA ASP A 165 -1.73 -17.06 0.67
C ASP A 165 -1.91 -15.72 1.39
N TYR A 166 -0.81 -15.06 1.76
CA TYR A 166 -0.84 -13.73 2.37
C TYR A 166 -1.43 -12.68 1.42
N VAL A 167 -0.98 -12.63 0.18
CA VAL A 167 -1.50 -11.65 -0.79
C VAL A 167 -2.97 -11.88 -1.11
N LEU A 168 -3.41 -13.14 -1.22
CA LEU A 168 -4.83 -13.48 -1.36
C LEU A 168 -5.65 -13.06 -0.12
N HIS A 169 -5.08 -13.22 1.09
CA HIS A 169 -5.68 -12.71 2.32
C HIS A 169 -5.82 -11.19 2.31
N VAL A 170 -4.78 -10.46 1.91
CA VAL A 170 -4.82 -8.99 1.76
C VAL A 170 -5.91 -8.58 0.76
N ALA A 171 -5.96 -9.24 -0.40
CA ALA A 171 -6.96 -8.96 -1.43
C ALA A 171 -8.39 -9.12 -0.90
N LYS A 172 -8.65 -10.18 -0.13
CA LYS A 172 -9.94 -10.45 0.51
C LYS A 172 -10.26 -9.46 1.63
N LYS A 173 -9.26 -9.12 2.46
CA LYS A 173 -9.40 -8.21 3.60
C LYS A 173 -10.06 -6.88 3.18
N TRP A 174 -9.54 -6.25 2.13
CA TRP A 174 -10.00 -4.92 1.74
C TRP A 174 -11.37 -4.90 1.07
N VAL A 175 -11.80 -5.99 0.46
CA VAL A 175 -13.17 -6.13 -0.10
C VAL A 175 -14.18 -6.69 0.92
N SER A 176 -13.74 -6.96 2.14
CA SER A 176 -14.56 -7.49 3.23
C SER A 176 -14.79 -6.43 4.32
N PRO A 177 -15.80 -6.63 5.21
CA PRO A 177 -15.97 -5.76 6.37
C PRO A 177 -14.69 -5.67 7.21
N PRO A 178 -14.37 -4.49 7.77
CA PRO A 178 -15.17 -3.26 7.76
C PRO A 178 -14.97 -2.37 6.54
N TYR A 179 -14.05 -2.69 5.64
CA TYR A 179 -13.65 -1.82 4.51
C TYR A 179 -14.67 -1.86 3.36
N ASN A 180 -15.07 -3.06 2.91
CA ASN A 180 -16.06 -3.28 1.85
C ASN A 180 -15.77 -2.53 0.54
N VAL A 181 -14.50 -2.45 0.12
CA VAL A 181 -14.13 -1.87 -1.16
C VAL A 181 -14.78 -2.66 -2.30
N ASP A 182 -15.26 -1.99 -3.33
CA ASP A 182 -16.03 -2.61 -4.42
C ASP A 182 -15.18 -3.39 -5.42
N GLY A 183 -13.88 -3.14 -5.45
CA GLY A 183 -13.00 -3.86 -6.35
C GLY A 183 -11.57 -3.36 -6.38
N TRP A 184 -10.78 -4.02 -7.24
CA TRP A 184 -9.38 -3.77 -7.46
C TRP A 184 -9.09 -3.35 -8.90
N ARG A 185 -8.29 -2.33 -9.09
CA ARG A 185 -7.47 -2.15 -10.29
C ARG A 185 -6.16 -2.86 -10.05
N LEU A 186 -5.71 -3.67 -10.97
CA LEU A 186 -4.54 -4.52 -10.82
C LEU A 186 -3.38 -3.94 -11.63
N ASP A 187 -2.39 -3.42 -10.91
CA ASP A 187 -1.20 -2.85 -11.51
C ASP A 187 -0.32 -3.94 -12.13
N VAL A 188 0.17 -3.69 -13.34
CA VAL A 188 1.08 -4.58 -14.12
C VAL A 188 0.71 -6.06 -14.03
N ALA A 189 -0.57 -6.36 -14.10
CA ALA A 189 -1.13 -7.69 -13.89
C ALA A 189 -0.53 -8.76 -14.83
N ALA A 190 -0.13 -8.37 -16.04
CA ALA A 190 0.48 -9.27 -17.02
C ALA A 190 1.89 -9.74 -16.63
N ASP A 191 2.59 -8.96 -15.81
CA ASP A 191 4.00 -9.25 -15.43
C ASP A 191 4.12 -10.12 -14.17
N LEU A 192 3.01 -10.36 -13.46
CA LEU A 192 3.02 -11.12 -12.21
C LEU A 192 3.42 -12.57 -12.44
N GLY A 193 4.32 -13.08 -11.60
CA GLY A 193 4.88 -14.43 -11.72
C GLY A 193 6.04 -14.51 -12.72
N HIS A 194 6.55 -15.72 -12.95
CA HIS A 194 7.67 -15.99 -13.87
C HIS A 194 7.22 -16.76 -15.13
N SER A 195 5.96 -17.23 -15.16
CA SER A 195 5.38 -17.90 -16.32
C SER A 195 3.94 -17.43 -16.57
N GLN A 196 3.51 -17.53 -17.81
CA GLN A 196 2.12 -17.21 -18.17
C GLN A 196 1.13 -18.17 -17.50
N GLU A 197 1.50 -19.43 -17.35
CA GLU A 197 0.67 -20.44 -16.67
C GLU A 197 0.44 -20.05 -15.20
N PHE A 198 1.52 -19.69 -14.48
CA PHE A 198 1.41 -19.22 -13.11
C PHE A 198 0.60 -17.92 -13.01
N ASN A 199 0.83 -16.95 -13.90
CA ASN A 199 0.08 -15.71 -13.95
C ASN A 199 -1.43 -15.98 -14.03
N HIS A 200 -1.87 -16.84 -14.96
CA HIS A 200 -3.27 -17.20 -15.09
C HIS A 200 -3.81 -17.91 -13.85
N HIS A 201 -3.04 -18.82 -13.26
CA HIS A 201 -3.40 -19.51 -12.02
C HIS A 201 -3.59 -18.52 -10.87
N PHE A 202 -2.63 -17.61 -10.66
CA PHE A 202 -2.71 -16.59 -9.61
C PHE A 202 -3.99 -15.75 -9.72
N TRP A 203 -4.30 -15.25 -10.91
CA TRP A 203 -5.50 -14.42 -11.09
C TRP A 203 -6.81 -15.19 -10.97
N GLN A 204 -6.81 -16.48 -11.23
CA GLN A 204 -7.95 -17.34 -10.93
C GLN A 204 -8.18 -17.48 -9.42
N GLU A 205 -7.11 -17.74 -8.65
CA GLU A 205 -7.19 -17.80 -7.19
C GLU A 205 -7.54 -16.45 -6.57
N PHE A 206 -6.94 -15.37 -7.06
CA PHE A 206 -7.29 -14.00 -6.67
C PHE A 206 -8.80 -13.73 -6.83
N ARG A 207 -9.34 -14.06 -8.01
CA ARG A 207 -10.78 -13.90 -8.28
C ARG A 207 -11.67 -14.71 -7.32
N LYS A 208 -11.23 -15.91 -6.93
CA LYS A 208 -11.96 -16.71 -5.94
C LYS A 208 -11.91 -16.08 -4.54
N ALA A 209 -10.77 -15.51 -4.18
CA ALA A 209 -10.58 -14.90 -2.87
C ALA A 209 -11.42 -13.61 -2.66
N VAL A 210 -11.63 -12.82 -3.72
CA VAL A 210 -12.34 -11.52 -3.65
C VAL A 210 -13.85 -11.61 -3.96
N LYS A 211 -14.36 -12.78 -4.32
CA LYS A 211 -15.78 -13.04 -4.56
C LYS A 211 -16.45 -13.67 -3.36
#